data_f4e4d3b40ab636e9cb6a42d1c59a9905
#
_entry.id   f4e4d3b40ab636e9cb6a42d1c59a9905
#
_cell.length_a   1.000
_cell.length_b   1.000
_cell.length_c   1.000
_cell.angle_alpha   90.00
_cell.angle_beta   90.00
_cell.angle_gamma   90.00
#
_symmetry.space_group_name_H-M   'P 1'
#
loop_
_entity.id
_entity.type
_entity.pdbx_description
1 polymer ?
#
loop_
_entity_poly.entity_id
_entity_poly.type
_entity_poly.pdbx_seq_one_letter_code
_entity_poly.pdbx_strand_id
1 'polypeptide(L)'
;MALRSSDLSSNRPQLMRDGLGWQFLPALAPVTFGFSRFAEKSSETTAELHVQRIAGDGREHVIRRRVNLLGSRTLSDLARDLEAATEGSGFPWRQIVEQAFASVLEAHRQGDDVQLLGGREVAPQKPEHMIDGLLLANTANTWFGPGGTGKSTAAAAACVAVSYGLPFAGRASRAAVPLYLDYEDEAEPFERILWEVSRGYGMAESARVHWRRMKAPIAQEIAYVAALIDRLKVGLVVIDSATRAMGAAGDHGTYESTAVAFAEAIRALGKVTTLILDHVDGAAVKDGGVSKKSYGSIHKMNFVRNAWSLTPDEQADVQTVGWYHAKVNWIERERVPFGLRYERDPVMGGLELVPVDGANVQVVARTMGLMDRISAVLRERGVVAVRDIAEELLESTERKDVEKIRVYLRRGEGRLFREYSDKTWSLKNWRPPGRPDDRPSMRIVTADDEGGVPF
;
A
#
# COMPACT_ATOMS: atom_id res chain seq x y z
N MET A 1 11.49 13.17 -15.92
CA MET A 1 11.79 13.35 -17.35
C MET A 1 12.95 14.34 -17.42
N ALA A 2 14.16 13.91 -17.84
CA ALA A 2 15.30 14.82 -17.92
C ALA A 2 15.14 15.72 -19.17
N LEU A 3 15.16 17.03 -18.96
CA LEU A 3 15.12 18.01 -20.04
C LEU A 3 16.38 17.86 -20.90
N ARG A 4 16.19 17.74 -22.22
CA ARG A 4 17.28 17.76 -23.19
C ARG A 4 17.65 19.21 -23.52
N SER A 5 18.87 19.47 -23.95
CA SER A 5 19.35 20.80 -24.38
C SER A 5 18.51 21.43 -25.50
N SER A 6 17.70 20.62 -26.21
CA SER A 6 16.74 21.09 -27.22
C SER A 6 15.55 21.85 -26.63
N ASP A 7 15.26 21.72 -25.33
CA ASP A 7 14.10 22.37 -24.69
C ASP A 7 14.36 23.86 -24.38
N LEU A 8 15.61 24.32 -24.52
CA LEU A 8 16.00 25.73 -24.32
C LEU A 8 15.69 26.66 -25.50
N SER A 9 15.13 26.14 -26.58
CA SER A 9 14.88 26.94 -27.80
C SER A 9 13.55 27.71 -27.78
N SER A 10 12.72 27.61 -26.74
CA SER A 10 11.49 28.40 -26.64
C SER A 10 11.79 29.80 -26.06
N ASN A 11 11.45 30.81 -26.81
CA ASN A 11 11.58 32.22 -26.43
C ASN A 11 10.53 32.64 -25.36
N ARG A 12 9.95 31.63 -24.63
CA ARG A 12 8.94 31.82 -23.58
C ARG A 12 9.31 31.05 -22.34
N PRO A 13 9.03 31.58 -21.13
CA PRO A 13 9.22 30.84 -19.91
C PRO A 13 8.34 29.58 -19.88
N GLN A 14 8.85 28.52 -19.28
CA GLN A 14 8.13 27.25 -19.15
C GLN A 14 7.91 26.92 -17.68
N LEU A 15 6.69 26.51 -17.36
CA LEU A 15 6.32 25.98 -16.05
C LEU A 15 5.91 24.53 -16.21
N MET A 16 6.51 23.64 -15.42
CA MET A 16 6.23 22.22 -15.47
C MET A 16 6.03 21.68 -14.07
N ARG A 17 5.12 20.72 -13.90
CA ARG A 17 5.00 19.99 -12.66
C ARG A 17 6.17 19.00 -12.53
N ASP A 18 6.85 19.01 -11.39
CA ASP A 18 7.98 18.13 -11.08
C ASP A 18 7.68 17.41 -9.75
N GLY A 19 7.13 16.19 -9.87
CA GLY A 19 6.65 15.44 -8.72
C GLY A 19 5.62 16.22 -7.90
N LEU A 20 5.98 16.56 -6.66
CA LEU A 20 5.15 17.34 -5.72
C LEU A 20 5.41 18.85 -5.78
N GLY A 21 6.18 19.28 -6.75
CA GLY A 21 6.58 20.66 -6.89
C GLY A 21 6.39 21.19 -8.30
N TRP A 22 7.02 22.32 -8.55
CA TRP A 22 7.00 23.01 -9.83
C TRP A 22 8.41 23.34 -10.26
N GLN A 23 8.71 23.16 -11.53
CA GLN A 23 9.94 23.60 -12.15
C GLN A 23 9.63 24.76 -13.13
N PHE A 24 10.27 25.90 -12.90
CA PHE A 24 10.17 27.07 -13.77
C PHE A 24 11.48 27.28 -14.52
N LEU A 25 11.41 27.41 -15.84
CA LEU A 25 12.53 27.72 -16.72
C LEU A 25 12.29 29.12 -17.30
N PRO A 26 13.10 30.11 -16.93
CA PRO A 26 13.02 31.44 -17.54
C PRO A 26 13.51 31.41 -18.98
N ALA A 27 12.93 32.24 -19.84
CA ALA A 27 13.37 32.39 -21.20
C ALA A 27 14.71 33.14 -21.34
N LEU A 28 15.10 33.91 -20.33
CA LEU A 28 16.19 34.90 -20.40
C LEU A 28 17.48 34.46 -19.72
N ALA A 29 17.46 33.35 -18.95
CA ALA A 29 18.64 32.89 -18.19
C ALA A 29 18.76 31.36 -18.20
N PRO A 30 19.97 30.79 -18.31
CA PRO A 30 20.20 29.36 -18.35
C PRO A 30 20.15 28.76 -16.94
N VAL A 31 19.03 28.93 -16.25
CA VAL A 31 18.79 28.43 -14.90
C VAL A 31 17.45 27.72 -14.82
N THR A 32 17.31 26.87 -13.82
CA THR A 32 16.04 26.28 -13.44
C THR A 32 15.71 26.64 -12.01
N PHE A 33 14.45 26.98 -11.74
CA PHE A 33 13.92 27.19 -10.40
C PHE A 33 13.03 26.00 -10.06
N GLY A 34 13.46 25.15 -9.13
CA GLY A 34 12.64 24.07 -8.56
C GLY A 34 11.98 24.54 -7.26
N PHE A 35 10.66 24.42 -7.19
CA PHE A 35 9.87 24.75 -6.00
C PHE A 35 9.21 23.49 -5.45
N SER A 36 9.42 23.21 -4.17
CA SER A 36 8.87 22.05 -3.48
C SER A 36 8.50 22.38 -2.03
N ARG A 37 7.91 21.41 -1.32
CA ARG A 37 7.58 21.55 0.11
C ARG A 37 6.80 22.83 0.42
N PHE A 38 5.73 23.06 -0.32
CA PHE A 38 4.84 24.18 -0.10
C PHE A 38 4.21 24.12 1.28
N ALA A 39 4.05 25.29 1.91
CA ALA A 39 3.28 25.44 3.14
C ALA A 39 2.52 26.76 3.09
N GLU A 40 1.19 26.67 3.27
CA GLU A 40 0.31 27.83 3.30
C GLU A 40 -0.08 28.18 4.74
N LYS A 41 -0.01 29.47 5.04
CA LYS A 41 -0.61 30.10 6.22
C LYS A 41 -1.50 31.24 5.71
N SER A 42 -2.36 31.77 6.58
CA SER A 42 -3.35 32.80 6.20
C SER A 42 -2.80 33.99 5.43
N SER A 43 -1.54 34.34 5.58
CA SER A 43 -0.88 35.48 4.95
C SER A 43 0.40 35.15 4.20
N GLU A 44 0.81 33.89 4.16
CA GLU A 44 2.10 33.47 3.60
C GLU A 44 1.96 32.16 2.82
N THR A 45 2.56 32.12 1.62
CA THR A 45 2.81 30.87 0.90
C THR A 45 4.32 30.70 0.81
N THR A 46 4.86 29.69 1.51
CA THR A 46 6.28 29.39 1.49
C THR A 46 6.58 28.10 0.73
N ALA A 47 7.75 28.06 0.07
CA ALA A 47 8.26 26.89 -0.61
C ALA A 47 9.76 26.73 -0.38
N GLU A 48 10.29 25.53 -0.51
CA GLU A 48 11.72 25.29 -0.66
C GLU A 48 12.11 25.52 -2.10
N LEU A 49 12.99 26.50 -2.33
CA LEU A 49 13.52 26.84 -3.64
C LEU A 49 14.89 26.23 -3.84
N HIS A 50 15.10 25.65 -5.00
CA HIS A 50 16.40 25.18 -5.50
C HIS A 50 16.65 25.78 -6.88
N VAL A 51 17.63 26.66 -6.99
CA VAL A 51 18.06 27.21 -8.27
C VAL A 51 19.30 26.47 -8.75
N GLN A 52 19.28 26.04 -10.00
CA GLN A 52 20.38 25.33 -10.67
C GLN A 52 20.70 26.02 -11.99
N ARG A 53 21.99 26.17 -12.32
CA ARG A 53 22.48 26.59 -13.63
C ARG A 53 22.53 25.39 -14.56
N ILE A 54 22.14 25.58 -15.79
CA ILE A 54 22.29 24.59 -16.86
C ILE A 54 23.68 24.79 -17.46
N ALA A 55 24.57 23.82 -17.30
CA ALA A 55 25.93 23.84 -17.79
C ALA A 55 26.20 22.58 -18.64
N GLY A 56 26.17 22.73 -19.98
CA GLY A 56 26.30 21.58 -20.89
C GLY A 56 25.20 20.54 -20.63
N ASP A 57 25.60 19.28 -20.38
CA ASP A 57 24.67 18.17 -20.07
C ASP A 57 24.35 18.06 -18.58
N GLY A 58 24.89 18.94 -17.72
CA GLY A 58 24.77 18.91 -16.28
C GLY A 58 23.98 20.09 -15.70
N ARG A 59 23.73 20.00 -14.39
CA ARG A 59 23.13 21.07 -13.59
C ARG A 59 24.01 21.37 -12.41
N GLU A 60 24.36 22.64 -12.22
CA GLU A 60 25.17 23.14 -11.12
C GLU A 60 24.28 23.81 -10.10
N HIS A 61 24.50 23.51 -8.83
CA HIS A 61 23.81 24.17 -7.72
C HIS A 61 24.19 25.66 -7.66
N VAL A 62 23.16 26.52 -7.53
CA VAL A 62 23.35 27.96 -7.34
C VAL A 62 22.88 28.38 -5.97
N ILE A 63 21.58 28.18 -5.65
CA ILE A 63 20.96 28.58 -4.38
C ILE A 63 19.97 27.51 -3.95
N ARG A 64 19.92 27.23 -2.65
CA ARG A 64 18.85 26.46 -2.02
C ARG A 64 18.45 27.12 -0.71
N ARG A 65 17.15 27.46 -0.57
CA ARG A 65 16.59 28.04 0.65
C ARG A 65 15.06 27.98 0.68
N ARG A 66 14.49 28.22 1.86
CA ARG A 66 13.05 28.44 1.97
C ARG A 66 12.71 29.88 1.61
N VAL A 67 11.67 30.08 0.79
CA VAL A 67 11.24 31.39 0.30
C VAL A 67 9.75 31.61 0.57
N ASN A 68 9.37 32.85 0.87
CA ASN A 68 7.96 33.27 0.88
C ASN A 68 7.62 33.86 -0.50
N LEU A 69 6.73 33.19 -1.24
CA LEU A 69 6.38 33.57 -2.61
C LEU A 69 5.58 34.89 -2.69
N LEU A 70 5.02 35.33 -1.57
CA LEU A 70 4.28 36.61 -1.46
C LEU A 70 5.15 37.75 -0.92
N GLY A 71 6.38 37.46 -0.47
CA GLY A 71 7.24 38.42 0.20
C GLY A 71 8.06 39.28 -0.77
N SER A 72 7.76 40.57 -0.87
CA SER A 72 8.52 41.52 -1.70
C SER A 72 10.01 41.60 -1.31
N ARG A 73 10.31 41.51 -0.01
CA ARG A 73 11.69 41.46 0.51
C ARG A 73 12.41 40.19 0.05
N THR A 74 11.75 39.05 0.15
CA THR A 74 12.29 37.75 -0.32
C THR A 74 12.66 37.80 -1.80
N LEU A 75 11.81 38.42 -2.62
CA LEU A 75 12.04 38.62 -4.05
C LEU A 75 13.30 39.45 -4.31
N SER A 76 13.43 40.60 -3.61
CA SER A 76 14.57 41.51 -3.79
C SER A 76 15.89 40.88 -3.31
N ASP A 77 15.87 40.15 -2.19
CA ASP A 77 17.04 39.48 -1.65
C ASP A 77 17.48 38.34 -2.56
N LEU A 78 16.54 37.53 -3.10
CA LEU A 78 16.85 36.46 -4.03
C LEU A 78 17.44 36.97 -5.35
N ALA A 79 16.87 38.04 -5.89
CA ALA A 79 17.38 38.64 -7.13
C ALA A 79 18.82 39.14 -6.98
N ARG A 80 19.15 39.79 -5.83
CA ARG A 80 20.51 40.23 -5.51
C ARG A 80 21.49 39.06 -5.35
N ASP A 81 21.06 38.01 -4.66
CA ASP A 81 21.91 36.83 -4.44
C ASP A 81 22.18 36.07 -5.75
N LEU A 82 21.20 36.04 -6.66
CA LEU A 82 21.38 35.45 -8.00
C LEU A 82 22.34 36.28 -8.87
N GLU A 83 22.23 37.61 -8.81
CA GLU A 83 23.19 38.50 -9.52
C GLU A 83 24.62 38.28 -9.02
N ALA A 84 24.80 38.19 -7.71
CA ALA A 84 26.12 37.93 -7.10
C ALA A 84 26.63 36.51 -7.47
N ALA A 85 25.77 35.47 -7.44
CA ALA A 85 26.16 34.11 -7.75
C ALA A 85 26.43 33.83 -9.23
N THR A 86 26.02 34.75 -10.12
CA THR A 86 26.22 34.65 -11.58
C THR A 86 27.20 35.70 -12.12
N GLU A 87 28.03 36.28 -11.23
CA GLU A 87 29.15 37.19 -11.57
C GLU A 87 28.77 38.33 -12.51
N GLY A 88 27.68 39.03 -12.23
CA GLY A 88 27.26 40.20 -13.03
C GLY A 88 26.79 39.83 -14.42
N SER A 89 26.09 38.73 -14.56
CA SER A 89 25.59 38.20 -15.85
C SER A 89 24.70 39.16 -16.65
N GLY A 90 24.22 40.24 -16.01
CA GLY A 90 23.31 41.23 -16.62
C GLY A 90 21.90 40.72 -16.90
N PHE A 91 21.55 39.58 -16.35
CA PHE A 91 20.17 39.08 -16.43
C PHE A 91 19.21 39.93 -15.58
N PRO A 92 17.97 40.16 -16.01
CA PRO A 92 16.97 40.91 -15.22
C PRO A 92 16.41 40.04 -14.08
N TRP A 93 17.26 39.69 -13.10
CA TRP A 93 16.96 38.72 -12.04
C TRP A 93 15.69 39.05 -11.27
N ARG A 94 15.42 40.32 -10.99
CA ARG A 94 14.21 40.74 -10.30
C ARG A 94 12.96 40.34 -11.08
N GLN A 95 12.95 40.61 -12.39
CA GLN A 95 11.82 40.26 -13.26
C GLN A 95 11.65 38.74 -13.41
N ILE A 96 12.78 38.01 -13.52
CA ILE A 96 12.80 36.54 -13.62
C ILE A 96 12.21 35.91 -12.34
N VAL A 97 12.64 36.36 -11.15
CA VAL A 97 12.17 35.85 -9.88
C VAL A 97 10.69 36.18 -9.65
N GLU A 98 10.28 37.40 -9.98
CA GLU A 98 8.88 37.82 -9.89
C GLU A 98 7.98 36.97 -10.77
N GLN A 99 8.38 36.72 -12.01
CA GLN A 99 7.65 35.85 -12.92
C GLN A 99 7.61 34.40 -12.43
N ALA A 100 8.72 33.86 -11.92
CA ALA A 100 8.76 32.51 -11.35
C ALA A 100 7.82 32.38 -10.15
N PHE A 101 7.85 33.33 -9.21
CA PHE A 101 6.98 33.31 -8.03
C PHE A 101 5.50 33.43 -8.41
N ALA A 102 5.15 34.34 -9.31
CA ALA A 102 3.77 34.54 -9.78
C ALA A 102 3.24 33.28 -10.48
N SER A 103 4.00 32.74 -11.46
CA SER A 103 3.58 31.57 -12.21
C SER A 103 3.42 30.32 -11.34
N VAL A 104 4.37 30.11 -10.43
CA VAL A 104 4.33 28.96 -9.51
C VAL A 104 3.20 29.08 -8.49
N LEU A 105 2.98 30.28 -7.94
CA LEU A 105 1.91 30.53 -6.99
C LEU A 105 0.52 30.35 -7.63
N GLU A 106 0.36 30.85 -8.85
CA GLU A 106 -0.87 30.67 -9.62
C GLU A 106 -1.14 29.19 -9.89
N ALA A 107 -0.17 28.47 -10.43
CA ALA A 107 -0.29 27.03 -10.71
C ALA A 107 -0.51 26.19 -9.43
N HIS A 108 0.15 26.56 -8.32
CA HIS A 108 -0.06 25.88 -7.04
C HIS A 108 -1.49 26.06 -6.50
N ARG A 109 -2.06 27.28 -6.67
CA ARG A 109 -3.42 27.60 -6.24
C ARG A 109 -4.51 27.07 -7.16
N GLN A 110 -4.24 26.96 -8.46
CA GLN A 110 -5.18 26.36 -9.41
C GLN A 110 -5.45 24.89 -9.11
N GLY A 111 -4.44 24.20 -8.54
CA GLY A 111 -4.54 22.75 -8.26
C GLY A 111 -4.53 21.90 -9.53
N ASP A 112 -5.29 20.81 -9.51
CA ASP A 112 -5.45 19.93 -10.68
C ASP A 112 -6.52 20.46 -11.63
N ASP A 113 -6.32 20.25 -12.93
CA ASP A 113 -7.26 20.64 -13.96
C ASP A 113 -8.62 19.95 -13.80
N VAL A 114 -9.70 20.67 -14.12
CA VAL A 114 -11.04 20.11 -14.16
C VAL A 114 -11.14 19.07 -15.27
N GLN A 115 -11.58 17.87 -14.95
CA GLN A 115 -11.80 16.79 -15.91
C GLN A 115 -13.28 16.57 -16.14
N LEU A 116 -13.71 16.53 -17.40
CA LEU A 116 -15.05 16.07 -17.78
C LEU A 116 -15.07 14.54 -17.76
N LEU A 117 -15.85 13.98 -16.85
CA LEU A 117 -16.01 12.52 -16.72
C LEU A 117 -17.38 12.09 -17.25
N GLY A 118 -17.46 10.83 -17.70
CA GLY A 118 -18.70 10.26 -18.22
C GLY A 118 -18.70 10.14 -19.75
N GLY A 119 -19.90 9.97 -20.34
CA GLY A 119 -20.08 9.82 -21.79
C GLY A 119 -19.45 8.55 -22.41
N ARG A 120 -19.14 7.53 -21.60
CA ARG A 120 -18.54 6.27 -22.07
C ARG A 120 -19.63 5.23 -22.33
N GLU A 121 -19.57 4.56 -23.46
CA GLU A 121 -20.44 3.42 -23.77
C GLU A 121 -20.02 2.15 -23.02
N VAL A 122 -18.73 2.05 -22.68
CA VAL A 122 -18.16 0.89 -21.98
C VAL A 122 -17.78 1.30 -20.55
N ALA A 123 -18.14 0.46 -19.60
CA ALA A 123 -17.77 0.68 -18.18
C ALA A 123 -16.26 0.76 -18.01
N PRO A 124 -15.78 1.66 -17.14
CA PRO A 124 -14.35 1.71 -16.77
C PRO A 124 -13.88 0.35 -16.25
N GLN A 125 -12.61 0.05 -16.46
CA GLN A 125 -12.00 -1.18 -15.93
C GLN A 125 -12.15 -1.24 -14.41
N LYS A 126 -12.39 -2.44 -13.89
CA LYS A 126 -12.39 -2.68 -12.44
C LYS A 126 -10.98 -2.37 -11.88
N PRO A 127 -10.89 -1.95 -10.60
CA PRO A 127 -9.60 -1.80 -9.95
C PRO A 127 -8.78 -3.09 -10.04
N GLU A 128 -7.52 -2.97 -10.41
CA GLU A 128 -6.58 -4.08 -10.44
C GLU A 128 -6.07 -4.41 -9.03
N HIS A 129 -5.54 -5.62 -8.86
CA HIS A 129 -4.89 -6.04 -7.63
C HIS A 129 -3.38 -6.11 -7.81
N MET A 130 -2.64 -5.72 -6.78
CA MET A 130 -1.22 -6.04 -6.64
C MET A 130 -1.05 -7.46 -6.09
N ILE A 131 -1.87 -7.81 -5.09
CA ILE A 131 -2.07 -9.18 -4.61
C ILE A 131 -3.57 -9.43 -4.56
N ASP A 132 -4.02 -10.48 -5.22
CA ASP A 132 -5.45 -10.74 -5.43
C ASP A 132 -6.25 -10.77 -4.13
N GLY A 133 -7.28 -9.93 -4.06
CA GLY A 133 -8.13 -9.73 -2.88
C GLY A 133 -7.46 -9.01 -1.71
N LEU A 134 -6.12 -8.95 -1.61
CA LEU A 134 -5.40 -8.41 -0.44
C LEU A 134 -4.88 -6.99 -0.62
N LEU A 135 -4.32 -6.68 -1.78
CA LEU A 135 -3.79 -5.34 -2.08
C LEU A 135 -4.37 -4.82 -3.39
N LEU A 136 -5.13 -3.74 -3.32
CA LEU A 136 -5.57 -3.00 -4.49
C LEU A 136 -4.39 -2.24 -5.09
N ALA A 137 -4.20 -2.33 -6.39
CA ALA A 137 -3.14 -1.63 -7.09
C ALA A 137 -3.37 -0.12 -7.15
N ASN A 138 -2.28 0.64 -7.18
CA ASN A 138 -2.27 2.10 -7.38
C ASN A 138 -3.11 2.88 -6.35
N THR A 139 -3.19 2.37 -5.12
CA THR A 139 -3.92 3.02 -4.04
C THR A 139 -3.38 2.64 -2.65
N ALA A 140 -3.86 3.33 -1.62
CA ALA A 140 -3.50 3.06 -0.23
C ALA A 140 -4.28 1.87 0.32
N ASN A 141 -3.54 0.89 0.84
CA ASN A 141 -4.03 -0.28 1.56
C ASN A 141 -3.48 -0.25 2.99
N THR A 142 -4.15 -0.89 3.94
CA THR A 142 -3.61 -1.07 5.29
C THR A 142 -3.82 -2.47 5.81
N TRP A 143 -2.81 -3.00 6.50
CA TRP A 143 -2.89 -4.17 7.36
C TRP A 143 -2.66 -3.72 8.80
N PHE A 144 -3.62 -3.97 9.67
CA PHE A 144 -3.55 -3.51 11.06
C PHE A 144 -3.87 -4.63 12.04
N GLY A 145 -3.26 -4.58 13.21
CA GLY A 145 -3.41 -5.60 14.24
C GLY A 145 -2.51 -5.34 15.44
N PRO A 146 -2.61 -6.16 16.50
CA PRO A 146 -1.75 -6.05 17.69
C PRO A 146 -0.27 -6.13 17.37
N GLY A 147 0.58 -5.65 18.28
CA GLY A 147 2.02 -5.89 18.24
C GLY A 147 2.31 -7.39 18.25
N GLY A 148 3.39 -7.82 17.58
CA GLY A 148 3.78 -9.24 17.53
C GLY A 148 2.91 -10.16 16.67
N THR A 149 1.88 -9.63 15.98
CA THR A 149 1.00 -10.42 15.09
C THR A 149 1.71 -10.97 13.84
N GLY A 150 2.92 -10.50 13.51
CA GLY A 150 3.62 -10.92 12.29
C GLY A 150 3.29 -10.07 11.06
N LYS A 151 2.79 -8.84 11.24
CA LYS A 151 2.49 -7.91 10.13
C LYS A 151 3.71 -7.62 9.26
N SER A 152 4.85 -7.29 9.87
CA SER A 152 6.10 -6.99 9.15
C SER A 152 6.61 -8.22 8.39
N THR A 153 6.46 -9.42 8.98
CA THR A 153 6.79 -10.70 8.34
C THR A 153 5.89 -10.95 7.12
N ALA A 154 4.57 -10.73 7.26
CA ALA A 154 3.64 -10.84 6.14
C ALA A 154 3.93 -9.80 5.04
N ALA A 155 4.31 -8.58 5.42
CA ALA A 155 4.69 -7.53 4.46
C ALA A 155 6.00 -7.86 3.75
N ALA A 156 6.99 -8.44 4.42
CA ALA A 156 8.20 -8.95 3.79
C ALA A 156 7.88 -10.07 2.79
N ALA A 157 6.98 -11.01 3.16
CA ALA A 157 6.50 -12.05 2.25
C ALA A 157 5.75 -11.46 1.03
N ALA A 158 4.94 -10.40 1.23
CA ALA A 158 4.31 -9.68 0.13
C ALA A 158 5.35 -9.01 -0.78
N CYS A 159 6.42 -8.44 -0.22
CA CYS A 159 7.53 -7.88 -1.01
C CYS A 159 8.22 -8.97 -1.85
N VAL A 160 8.50 -10.14 -1.27
CA VAL A 160 9.09 -11.28 -2.01
C VAL A 160 8.15 -11.72 -3.14
N ALA A 161 6.87 -11.96 -2.82
CA ALA A 161 5.88 -12.37 -3.81
C ALA A 161 5.77 -11.38 -4.97
N VAL A 162 5.68 -10.07 -4.66
CA VAL A 162 5.57 -9.00 -5.66
C VAL A 162 6.87 -8.83 -6.45
N SER A 163 8.05 -8.97 -5.84
CA SER A 163 9.33 -8.85 -6.58
C SER A 163 9.43 -9.82 -7.75
N TYR A 164 8.85 -11.00 -7.62
CA TYR A 164 8.98 -12.09 -8.59
C TYR A 164 7.65 -12.51 -9.23
N GLY A 165 6.54 -11.87 -8.89
CA GLY A 165 5.21 -12.28 -9.35
C GLY A 165 4.77 -13.65 -8.84
N LEU A 166 5.29 -14.07 -7.67
CA LEU A 166 4.96 -15.34 -7.03
C LEU A 166 3.64 -15.24 -6.25
N PRO A 167 2.91 -16.34 -6.07
CA PRO A 167 1.69 -16.31 -5.25
C PRO A 167 2.00 -15.96 -3.80
N PHE A 168 1.26 -15.03 -3.22
CA PHE A 168 1.26 -14.77 -1.78
C PHE A 168 0.18 -15.60 -1.10
N ALA A 169 0.56 -16.59 -0.29
CA ALA A 169 -0.39 -17.47 0.39
C ALA A 169 -1.49 -18.03 -0.57
N GLY A 170 -1.08 -18.52 -1.73
CA GLY A 170 -1.96 -19.05 -2.76
C GLY A 170 -2.71 -18.02 -3.60
N ARG A 171 -2.56 -16.73 -3.36
CA ARG A 171 -3.19 -15.63 -4.12
C ARG A 171 -2.22 -15.07 -5.15
N ALA A 172 -2.68 -14.89 -6.37
CA ALA A 172 -1.85 -14.33 -7.45
C ALA A 172 -1.32 -12.94 -7.09
N SER A 173 -0.06 -12.66 -7.40
CA SER A 173 0.53 -11.33 -7.28
C SER A 173 1.06 -10.83 -8.63
N ARG A 174 1.12 -9.51 -8.76
CA ARG A 174 1.69 -8.84 -9.91
C ARG A 174 3.16 -8.50 -9.63
N ALA A 175 4.04 -8.80 -10.58
CA ALA A 175 5.45 -8.44 -10.46
C ALA A 175 5.63 -6.91 -10.46
N ALA A 176 6.36 -6.40 -9.48
CA ALA A 176 6.73 -4.99 -9.36
C ALA A 176 7.93 -4.82 -8.40
N VAL A 177 8.60 -3.68 -8.48
CA VAL A 177 9.71 -3.34 -7.58
C VAL A 177 9.15 -2.88 -6.22
N PRO A 178 9.47 -3.55 -5.09
CA PRO A 178 9.08 -3.11 -3.77
C PRO A 178 10.09 -2.14 -3.15
N LEU A 179 9.58 -1.16 -2.41
CA LEU A 179 10.33 -0.26 -1.52
C LEU A 179 9.75 -0.35 -0.11
N TYR A 180 10.56 -0.79 0.85
CA TYR A 180 10.19 -0.90 2.25
C TYR A 180 10.73 0.32 3.02
N LEU A 181 9.83 1.13 3.57
CA LEU A 181 10.13 2.30 4.39
C LEU A 181 9.93 1.91 5.86
N ASP A 182 11.03 1.71 6.57
CA ASP A 182 11.05 1.21 7.94
C ASP A 182 11.24 2.34 8.95
N TYR A 183 10.31 2.45 9.88
CA TYR A 183 10.33 3.41 10.99
C TYR A 183 10.66 2.74 12.33
N GLU A 184 10.66 1.41 12.38
CA GLU A 184 10.74 0.66 13.64
C GLU A 184 12.11 0.03 13.84
N ASP A 185 12.62 -0.67 12.83
CA ASP A 185 13.79 -1.50 12.95
C ASP A 185 14.98 -1.02 12.10
N GLU A 186 16.13 -1.67 12.31
CA GLU A 186 17.31 -1.56 11.48
C GLU A 186 17.28 -2.59 10.33
N ALA A 187 18.27 -2.56 9.43
CA ALA A 187 18.29 -3.38 8.22
C ALA A 187 18.43 -4.88 8.52
N GLU A 188 19.25 -5.25 9.51
CA GLU A 188 19.61 -6.63 9.78
C GLU A 188 18.43 -7.52 10.19
N PRO A 189 17.50 -7.10 11.08
CA PRO A 189 16.29 -7.86 11.38
C PRO A 189 15.40 -8.07 10.15
N PHE A 190 15.24 -7.05 9.32
CA PHE A 190 14.45 -7.13 8.09
C PHE A 190 15.11 -8.07 7.07
N GLU A 191 16.43 -7.98 6.88
CA GLU A 191 17.20 -8.84 5.99
C GLU A 191 17.07 -10.32 6.39
N ARG A 192 17.08 -10.61 7.71
CA ARG A 192 16.84 -11.94 8.22
C ARG A 192 15.46 -12.47 7.87
N ILE A 193 14.40 -11.67 8.10
CA ILE A 193 13.03 -12.05 7.74
C ILE A 193 12.92 -12.27 6.23
N LEU A 194 13.53 -11.39 5.44
CA LEU A 194 13.56 -11.51 3.98
C LEU A 194 14.21 -12.81 3.52
N TRP A 195 15.31 -13.19 4.18
CA TRP A 195 16.00 -14.45 3.91
C TRP A 195 15.12 -15.66 4.28
N GLU A 196 14.54 -15.69 5.50
CA GLU A 196 13.67 -16.79 5.95
C GLU A 196 12.48 -16.98 4.99
N VAL A 197 11.81 -15.89 4.60
CA VAL A 197 10.69 -15.93 3.65
C VAL A 197 11.13 -16.41 2.27
N SER A 198 12.25 -15.91 1.76
CA SER A 198 12.79 -16.34 0.46
C SER A 198 13.09 -17.83 0.44
N ARG A 199 13.64 -18.36 1.54
CA ARG A 199 13.83 -19.82 1.71
C ARG A 199 12.51 -20.58 1.72
N GLY A 200 11.44 -20.03 2.35
CA GLY A 200 10.09 -20.59 2.30
C GLY A 200 9.52 -20.68 0.88
N TYR A 201 9.88 -19.75 0.01
CA TYR A 201 9.59 -19.81 -1.44
C TYR A 201 10.54 -20.76 -2.23
N GLY A 202 11.47 -21.46 -1.55
CA GLY A 202 12.43 -22.34 -2.21
C GLY A 202 13.57 -21.62 -2.95
N MET A 203 13.77 -20.34 -2.70
CA MET A 203 14.82 -19.55 -3.36
C MET A 203 16.20 -19.89 -2.76
N ALA A 204 17.23 -19.97 -3.58
CA ALA A 204 18.61 -20.20 -3.14
C ALA A 204 19.22 -18.96 -2.48
N GLU A 205 18.86 -17.77 -2.96
CA GLU A 205 19.29 -16.47 -2.44
C GLU A 205 18.07 -15.69 -1.91
N SER A 206 18.31 -14.73 -1.02
CA SER A 206 17.23 -13.83 -0.57
C SER A 206 16.76 -12.93 -1.70
N ALA A 207 15.46 -12.64 -1.72
CA ALA A 207 14.86 -11.72 -2.66
C ALA A 207 15.46 -10.31 -2.51
N ARG A 208 15.52 -9.57 -3.62
CA ARG A 208 16.00 -8.19 -3.62
C ARG A 208 14.83 -7.24 -3.36
N VAL A 209 14.89 -6.51 -2.24
CA VAL A 209 13.90 -5.51 -1.82
C VAL A 209 14.64 -4.21 -1.52
N HIS A 210 14.20 -3.09 -2.08
CA HIS A 210 14.73 -1.80 -1.66
C HIS A 210 14.22 -1.50 -0.25
N TRP A 211 15.14 -1.26 0.69
CA TRP A 211 14.86 -0.94 2.07
C TRP A 211 15.45 0.41 2.45
N ARG A 212 14.74 1.17 3.27
CA ARG A 212 15.22 2.45 3.78
C ARG A 212 14.75 2.68 5.20
N ARG A 213 15.71 2.95 6.10
CA ARG A 213 15.43 3.50 7.43
C ARG A 213 14.88 4.92 7.31
N MET A 214 13.72 5.16 7.88
CA MET A 214 13.09 6.47 7.94
C MET A 214 13.32 7.11 9.31
N LYS A 215 13.65 8.40 9.34
CA LYS A 215 13.99 9.13 10.59
C LYS A 215 13.04 10.27 10.90
N ALA A 216 12.34 10.78 9.89
CA ALA A 216 11.38 11.87 10.03
C ALA A 216 10.00 11.44 9.50
N PRO A 217 8.90 12.10 9.93
CA PRO A 217 7.58 11.86 9.38
C PRO A 217 7.58 11.89 7.85
N ILE A 218 6.80 11.01 7.21
CA ILE A 218 6.82 10.88 5.75
C ILE A 218 6.49 12.19 5.03
N ALA A 219 5.62 13.00 5.60
CA ALA A 219 5.26 14.31 5.05
C ALA A 219 6.48 15.26 4.90
N GLN A 220 7.49 15.10 5.74
CA GLN A 220 8.73 15.89 5.66
C GLN A 220 9.72 15.35 4.61
N GLU A 221 9.66 14.06 4.31
CA GLU A 221 10.55 13.39 3.35
C GLU A 221 9.86 13.05 2.01
N ILE A 222 8.60 13.45 1.83
CA ILE A 222 7.76 12.99 0.74
C ILE A 222 8.35 13.26 -0.65
N ALA A 223 8.96 14.42 -0.87
CA ALA A 223 9.60 14.74 -2.16
C ALA A 223 10.77 13.81 -2.47
N TYR A 224 11.53 13.41 -1.45
CA TYR A 224 12.63 12.45 -1.62
C TYR A 224 12.09 11.04 -1.90
N VAL A 225 11.05 10.62 -1.17
CA VAL A 225 10.42 9.30 -1.39
C VAL A 225 9.81 9.21 -2.79
N ALA A 226 9.13 10.27 -3.26
CA ALA A 226 8.59 10.34 -4.62
C ALA A 226 9.71 10.22 -5.68
N ALA A 227 10.84 10.91 -5.48
CA ALA A 227 11.99 10.80 -6.37
C ALA A 227 12.61 9.39 -6.36
N LEU A 228 12.61 8.68 -5.22
CA LEU A 228 13.03 7.27 -5.14
C LEU A 228 12.08 6.38 -5.95
N ILE A 229 10.76 6.56 -5.80
CA ILE A 229 9.74 5.80 -6.53
C ILE A 229 9.96 5.93 -8.04
N ASP A 230 10.14 7.15 -8.53
CA ASP A 230 10.36 7.41 -9.94
C ASP A 230 11.67 6.81 -10.45
N ARG A 231 12.76 7.01 -9.69
CA ARG A 231 14.09 6.53 -10.07
C ARG A 231 14.18 5.01 -10.10
N LEU A 232 13.62 4.34 -9.11
CA LEU A 232 13.68 2.89 -8.95
C LEU A 232 12.51 2.18 -9.62
N LYS A 233 11.56 2.90 -10.23
CA LYS A 233 10.34 2.35 -10.84
C LYS A 233 9.53 1.50 -9.87
N VAL A 234 9.39 1.99 -8.65
CA VAL A 234 8.69 1.29 -7.57
C VAL A 234 7.20 1.13 -7.89
N GLY A 235 6.69 -0.09 -7.75
CA GLY A 235 5.27 -0.41 -7.90
C GLY A 235 4.56 -0.73 -6.57
N LEU A 236 5.32 -1.07 -5.52
CA LEU A 236 4.81 -1.31 -4.16
C LEU A 236 5.65 -0.55 -3.14
N VAL A 237 5.04 0.33 -2.35
CA VAL A 237 5.64 0.97 -1.18
C VAL A 237 5.06 0.36 0.07
N VAL A 238 5.89 -0.15 0.98
CA VAL A 238 5.49 -0.57 2.33
C VAL A 238 5.92 0.47 3.34
N ILE A 239 5.06 0.81 4.29
CA ILE A 239 5.31 1.76 5.38
C ILE A 239 5.10 1.04 6.71
N ASP A 240 6.17 0.82 7.46
CA ASP A 240 6.16 0.14 8.75
C ASP A 240 6.77 1.03 9.84
N SER A 241 5.98 1.67 10.69
CA SER A 241 4.53 1.63 10.79
C SER A 241 3.90 3.03 10.66
N ALA A 242 2.59 3.07 10.47
CA ALA A 242 1.81 4.29 10.30
C ALA A 242 2.02 5.30 11.45
N THR A 243 2.01 4.83 12.69
CA THR A 243 2.10 5.71 13.88
C THR A 243 3.38 6.53 13.88
N ARG A 244 4.52 5.93 13.56
CA ARG A 244 5.81 6.64 13.49
C ARG A 244 5.93 7.47 12.21
N ALA A 245 5.40 6.94 11.09
CA ALA A 245 5.40 7.64 9.81
C ALA A 245 4.58 8.94 9.83
N MET A 246 3.55 9.02 10.67
CA MET A 246 2.75 10.23 10.90
C MET A 246 3.53 11.29 11.69
N GLY A 247 4.41 10.89 12.61
CA GLY A 247 5.09 11.79 13.54
C GLY A 247 4.27 12.09 14.81
N ALA A 248 4.88 12.87 15.73
CA ALA A 248 4.23 13.26 16.97
C ALA A 248 3.17 14.35 16.74
N ALA A 249 2.11 14.33 17.54
CA ALA A 249 1.04 15.34 17.48
C ALA A 249 1.55 16.79 17.66
N GLY A 250 2.66 16.97 18.38
CA GLY A 250 3.30 18.27 18.59
C GLY A 250 3.82 18.94 17.31
N ASP A 251 4.11 18.19 16.27
CA ASP A 251 4.63 18.71 14.99
C ASP A 251 3.54 19.44 14.17
N HIS A 252 2.27 19.08 14.39
CA HIS A 252 1.12 19.59 13.61
C HIS A 252 -0.06 20.06 14.49
N GLY A 253 0.12 20.17 15.80
CA GLY A 253 -0.85 20.69 16.75
C GLY A 253 -1.82 19.65 17.30
N THR A 254 -2.45 18.80 16.48
CA THR A 254 -3.37 17.75 16.91
C THR A 254 -3.10 16.42 16.21
N TYR A 255 -3.55 15.31 16.78
CA TYR A 255 -3.46 14.00 16.16
C TYR A 255 -4.24 13.93 14.83
N GLU A 256 -5.33 14.68 14.72
CA GLU A 256 -6.14 14.75 13.50
C GLU A 256 -5.39 15.45 12.37
N SER A 257 -4.78 16.61 12.63
CA SER A 257 -3.98 17.33 11.63
C SER A 257 -2.78 16.53 11.15
N THR A 258 -2.15 15.76 12.06
CA THR A 258 -1.07 14.83 11.71
C THR A 258 -1.57 13.70 10.80
N ALA A 259 -2.75 13.15 11.06
CA ALA A 259 -3.36 12.11 10.21
C ALA A 259 -3.74 12.65 8.83
N VAL A 260 -4.21 13.90 8.74
CA VAL A 260 -4.49 14.57 7.46
C VAL A 260 -3.20 14.78 6.67
N ALA A 261 -2.16 15.33 7.29
CA ALA A 261 -0.85 15.52 6.64
C ALA A 261 -0.25 14.20 6.13
N PHE A 262 -0.38 13.13 6.91
CA PHE A 262 0.02 11.78 6.49
C PHE A 262 -0.77 11.31 5.26
N ALA A 263 -2.11 11.46 5.27
CA ALA A 263 -2.96 11.06 4.17
C ALA A 263 -2.65 11.84 2.88
N GLU A 264 -2.37 13.14 3.00
CA GLU A 264 -1.94 13.99 1.89
C GLU A 264 -0.57 13.57 1.35
N ALA A 265 0.38 13.26 2.23
CA ALA A 265 1.68 12.72 1.84
C ALA A 265 1.55 11.41 1.07
N ILE A 266 0.71 10.47 1.52
CA ILE A 266 0.48 9.21 0.79
C ILE A 266 -0.16 9.47 -0.58
N ARG A 267 -1.14 10.37 -0.69
CA ARG A 267 -1.73 10.75 -1.99
C ARG A 267 -0.71 11.36 -2.94
N ALA A 268 0.21 12.12 -2.39
CA ALA A 268 1.26 12.80 -3.15
C ALA A 268 2.31 11.83 -3.71
N LEU A 269 2.38 10.57 -3.26
CA LEU A 269 3.18 9.52 -3.92
C LEU A 269 2.64 9.13 -5.31
N GLY A 270 1.43 9.58 -5.67
CA GLY A 270 0.84 9.35 -6.97
C GLY A 270 0.24 7.95 -7.13
N LYS A 271 0.26 7.42 -8.37
CA LYS A 271 -0.31 6.11 -8.71
C LYS A 271 0.66 4.98 -8.38
N VAL A 272 1.00 4.81 -7.11
CA VAL A 272 1.77 3.68 -6.59
C VAL A 272 0.95 2.89 -5.59
N THR A 273 1.09 1.58 -5.57
CA THR A 273 0.45 0.74 -4.55
C THR A 273 1.15 0.98 -3.22
N THR A 274 0.40 1.39 -2.19
CA THR A 274 0.97 1.60 -0.86
C THR A 274 0.33 0.63 0.12
N LEU A 275 1.15 -0.11 0.86
CA LEU A 275 0.77 -0.94 2.01
C LEU A 275 1.24 -0.26 3.29
N ILE A 276 0.32 0.06 4.17
CA ILE A 276 0.58 0.71 5.45
C ILE A 276 0.32 -0.30 6.55
N LEU A 277 1.34 -0.59 7.36
CA LEU A 277 1.20 -1.40 8.56
C LEU A 277 0.81 -0.51 9.73
N ASP A 278 -0.21 -0.92 10.50
CA ASP A 278 -0.71 -0.11 11.61
C ASP A 278 -1.04 -0.99 12.83
N HIS A 279 -1.10 -0.34 13.99
CA HIS A 279 -1.45 -1.01 15.24
C HIS A 279 -2.94 -0.83 15.57
N VAL A 280 -3.45 -1.69 16.44
CA VAL A 280 -4.75 -1.52 17.08
C VAL A 280 -4.59 -1.00 18.49
N ASP A 281 -5.65 -0.41 19.04
CA ASP A 281 -5.68 -0.04 20.45
C ASP A 281 -5.63 -1.30 21.32
N GLY A 282 -4.76 -1.31 22.32
CA GLY A 282 -4.67 -2.41 23.28
C GLY A 282 -5.97 -2.68 24.03
N ALA A 283 -6.85 -1.68 24.19
CA ALA A 283 -8.18 -1.87 24.75
C ALA A 283 -9.12 -2.66 23.83
N ALA A 284 -8.97 -2.53 22.51
CA ALA A 284 -9.80 -3.26 21.54
C ALA A 284 -9.47 -4.76 21.45
N VAL A 285 -8.33 -5.17 22.01
CA VAL A 285 -7.86 -6.57 21.99
C VAL A 285 -8.32 -7.34 23.25
N LYS A 286 -8.67 -6.63 24.32
CA LYS A 286 -9.02 -7.26 25.63
C LYS A 286 -10.24 -8.18 25.59
N ASP A 287 -11.12 -8.03 24.60
CA ASP A 287 -12.34 -8.86 24.48
C ASP A 287 -12.17 -10.10 23.59
N GLY A 288 -10.93 -10.43 23.16
CA GLY A 288 -10.65 -11.60 22.32
C GLY A 288 -11.34 -11.58 20.95
N GLY A 289 -11.74 -10.40 20.48
CA GLY A 289 -12.44 -10.19 19.21
C GLY A 289 -11.55 -9.59 18.13
N VAL A 290 -12.02 -9.63 16.88
CA VAL A 290 -11.38 -8.97 15.75
C VAL A 290 -11.59 -7.46 15.84
N SER A 291 -10.50 -6.69 15.90
CA SER A 291 -10.61 -5.24 15.81
C SER A 291 -11.07 -4.83 14.40
N LYS A 292 -12.11 -4.00 14.33
CA LYS A 292 -12.61 -3.45 13.06
C LYS A 292 -12.02 -2.08 12.72
N LYS A 293 -11.17 -1.53 13.60
CA LYS A 293 -10.57 -0.20 13.46
C LYS A 293 -9.11 -0.23 13.88
N SER A 294 -8.26 0.49 13.16
CA SER A 294 -6.87 0.74 13.56
C SER A 294 -6.80 1.75 14.71
N TYR A 295 -5.68 1.80 15.43
CA TYR A 295 -5.42 2.73 16.52
C TYR A 295 -5.52 4.18 16.08
N GLY A 296 -6.14 5.02 16.91
CA GLY A 296 -6.17 6.47 16.76
C GLY A 296 -7.31 6.99 15.88
N SER A 297 -7.01 7.92 14.98
CA SER A 297 -8.02 8.67 14.26
C SER A 297 -8.76 7.85 13.20
N ILE A 298 -10.09 8.05 13.14
CA ILE A 298 -10.94 7.58 12.04
C ILE A 298 -10.44 8.05 10.67
N HIS A 299 -9.69 9.17 10.63
CA HIS A 299 -9.11 9.73 9.43
C HIS A 299 -8.11 8.79 8.78
N LYS A 300 -7.35 7.97 9.55
CA LYS A 300 -6.48 6.92 9.01
C LYS A 300 -7.23 5.89 8.17
N MET A 301 -8.41 5.50 8.63
CA MET A 301 -9.24 4.54 7.89
C MET A 301 -9.96 5.18 6.71
N ASN A 302 -10.20 6.48 6.73
CA ASN A 302 -11.00 7.14 5.70
C ASN A 302 -10.24 7.27 4.37
N PHE A 303 -8.94 7.50 4.37
CA PHE A 303 -8.19 7.69 3.13
C PHE A 303 -7.77 6.37 2.46
N VAL A 304 -7.59 5.27 3.21
CA VAL A 304 -7.26 3.96 2.64
C VAL A 304 -8.47 3.37 1.90
N ARG A 305 -8.22 2.62 0.84
CA ARG A 305 -9.26 2.03 0.01
C ARG A 305 -9.49 0.56 0.28
N ASN A 306 -8.55 -0.08 0.94
CA ASN A 306 -8.61 -1.47 1.32
C ASN A 306 -7.94 -1.67 2.69
N ALA A 307 -8.57 -2.41 3.60
CA ALA A 307 -8.07 -2.59 4.95
C ALA A 307 -8.35 -4.00 5.48
N TRP A 308 -7.30 -4.65 5.99
CA TRP A 308 -7.38 -5.96 6.61
C TRP A 308 -6.97 -5.88 8.07
N SER A 309 -7.78 -6.47 8.94
CA SER A 309 -7.47 -6.68 10.35
C SER A 309 -6.80 -8.03 10.52
N LEU A 310 -5.64 -8.03 11.16
CA LEU A 310 -4.84 -9.20 11.49
C LEU A 310 -4.93 -9.44 12.99
N THR A 311 -5.39 -10.62 13.39
CA THR A 311 -5.56 -10.97 14.80
C THR A 311 -4.89 -12.32 15.06
N PRO A 312 -3.99 -12.43 16.07
CA PRO A 312 -3.35 -13.70 16.40
C PRO A 312 -4.38 -14.68 16.97
N ASP A 313 -4.25 -15.94 16.63
CA ASP A 313 -4.98 -17.01 17.29
C ASP A 313 -4.10 -17.58 18.42
N GLU A 314 -4.37 -17.15 19.65
CA GLU A 314 -3.59 -17.50 20.83
C GLU A 314 -3.75 -18.98 21.25
N GLN A 315 -4.73 -19.68 20.66
CA GLN A 315 -4.99 -21.08 20.99
C GLN A 315 -4.35 -22.06 19.99
N ALA A 316 -3.76 -21.55 18.91
CA ALA A 316 -3.08 -22.38 17.95
C ALA A 316 -1.66 -22.75 18.42
N ASP A 317 -1.27 -24.01 18.23
CA ASP A 317 0.07 -24.53 18.58
C ASP A 317 1.19 -23.89 17.73
N VAL A 318 0.86 -23.46 16.53
CA VAL A 318 1.75 -22.74 15.59
C VAL A 318 1.22 -21.36 15.37
N GLN A 319 2.10 -20.36 15.29
CA GLN A 319 1.70 -18.98 15.06
C GLN A 319 0.71 -18.90 13.88
N THR A 320 -0.55 -18.64 14.19
CA THR A 320 -1.65 -18.52 13.23
C THR A 320 -2.31 -17.16 13.39
N VAL A 321 -2.57 -16.52 12.27
CA VAL A 321 -3.13 -15.16 12.24
C VAL A 321 -4.39 -15.16 11.41
N GLY A 322 -5.50 -14.76 12.03
CA GLY A 322 -6.77 -14.56 11.34
C GLY A 322 -6.81 -13.23 10.58
N TRP A 323 -7.26 -13.28 9.35
CA TRP A 323 -7.39 -12.14 8.45
C TRP A 323 -8.86 -11.81 8.20
N TYR A 324 -9.27 -10.61 8.59
CA TYR A 324 -10.63 -10.12 8.44
C TYR A 324 -10.65 -8.87 7.57
N HIS A 325 -11.44 -8.88 6.49
CA HIS A 325 -11.56 -7.76 5.56
C HIS A 325 -12.39 -6.64 6.19
N ALA A 326 -11.72 -5.68 6.82
CA ALA A 326 -12.39 -4.64 7.63
C ALA A 326 -13.04 -3.56 6.77
N LYS A 327 -12.40 -3.16 5.67
CA LYS A 327 -12.89 -2.12 4.77
C LYS A 327 -12.44 -2.37 3.34
N VAL A 328 -13.32 -2.08 2.39
CA VAL A 328 -12.97 -1.94 0.97
C VAL A 328 -13.89 -0.93 0.29
N ASN A 329 -13.31 -0.19 -0.65
CA ASN A 329 -14.02 0.66 -1.58
C ASN A 329 -13.74 0.10 -3.00
N TRP A 330 -14.66 0.26 -3.95
CA TRP A 330 -14.50 -0.04 -5.39
C TRP A 330 -14.58 -1.50 -5.81
N ILE A 331 -14.37 -2.47 -4.91
CA ILE A 331 -14.55 -3.89 -5.16
C ILE A 331 -15.51 -4.50 -4.14
N GLU A 332 -15.95 -5.72 -4.39
CA GLU A 332 -16.75 -6.46 -3.43
C GLU A 332 -15.89 -6.88 -2.23
N ARG A 333 -16.45 -6.71 -1.02
CA ARG A 333 -15.78 -7.12 0.22
C ARG A 333 -15.70 -8.63 0.30
N GLU A 334 -14.53 -9.15 0.60
CA GLU A 334 -14.37 -10.56 0.95
C GLU A 334 -15.04 -10.81 2.31
N ARG A 335 -16.11 -11.59 2.29
CA ARG A 335 -16.97 -11.82 3.47
C ARG A 335 -16.45 -12.95 4.36
N VAL A 336 -15.77 -13.92 3.75
CA VAL A 336 -15.22 -15.06 4.46
C VAL A 336 -13.81 -14.71 4.90
N PRO A 337 -13.55 -14.60 6.22
CA PRO A 337 -12.20 -14.43 6.72
C PRO A 337 -11.37 -15.70 6.44
N PHE A 338 -10.05 -15.54 6.46
CA PHE A 338 -9.12 -16.66 6.33
C PHE A 338 -8.02 -16.54 7.38
N GLY A 339 -7.19 -17.57 7.50
CA GLY A 339 -6.01 -17.53 8.35
C GLY A 339 -4.74 -17.69 7.55
N LEU A 340 -3.62 -17.24 8.12
CA LEU A 340 -2.28 -17.59 7.69
C LEU A 340 -1.54 -18.22 8.86
N ARG A 341 -0.99 -19.41 8.64
CA ARG A 341 -0.10 -20.10 9.58
C ARG A 341 1.34 -19.85 9.16
N TYR A 342 2.16 -19.43 10.09
CA TYR A 342 3.56 -19.08 9.89
C TYR A 342 4.41 -20.31 10.21
N GLU A 343 4.68 -21.12 9.21
CA GLU A 343 5.42 -22.38 9.35
C GLU A 343 6.91 -22.15 9.11
N ARG A 344 7.72 -22.47 10.14
CA ARG A 344 9.17 -22.44 10.02
C ARG A 344 9.70 -23.84 9.81
N ASP A 345 10.50 -24.00 8.76
CA ASP A 345 11.28 -25.22 8.54
C ASP A 345 12.49 -25.22 9.51
N PRO A 346 12.55 -26.16 10.48
CA PRO A 346 13.64 -26.19 11.44
C PRO A 346 14.99 -26.61 10.85
N VAL A 347 14.99 -27.22 9.65
CA VAL A 347 16.20 -27.74 8.99
C VAL A 347 16.75 -26.71 8.00
N MET A 348 15.89 -26.18 7.13
CA MET A 348 16.29 -25.27 6.07
C MET A 348 16.19 -23.79 6.46
N GLY A 349 15.57 -23.50 7.61
CA GLY A 349 15.38 -22.14 8.12
C GLY A 349 14.39 -21.29 7.32
N GLY A 350 13.59 -21.90 6.43
CA GLY A 350 12.58 -21.23 5.63
C GLY A 350 11.34 -20.88 6.45
N LEU A 351 10.65 -19.80 6.08
CA LEU A 351 9.36 -19.41 6.63
C LEU A 351 8.31 -19.35 5.52
N GLU A 352 7.31 -20.19 5.63
CA GLU A 352 6.17 -20.24 4.72
C GLU A 352 4.90 -19.68 5.37
N LEU A 353 4.11 -18.88 4.65
CA LEU A 353 2.79 -18.42 5.06
C LEU A 353 1.74 -19.31 4.40
N VAL A 354 1.25 -20.30 5.16
CA VAL A 354 0.31 -21.31 4.69
C VAL A 354 -1.12 -20.83 4.92
N PRO A 355 -1.97 -20.76 3.87
CA PRO A 355 -3.36 -20.37 4.03
C PRO A 355 -4.15 -21.42 4.82
N VAL A 356 -4.99 -20.95 5.74
CA VAL A 356 -5.89 -21.77 6.58
C VAL A 356 -7.30 -21.24 6.41
N ASP A 357 -8.31 -22.14 6.35
CA ASP A 357 -9.72 -21.72 6.35
C ASP A 357 -10.04 -20.93 7.63
N GLY A 358 -10.72 -19.80 7.48
CA GLY A 358 -11.06 -18.94 8.61
C GLY A 358 -11.96 -19.61 9.65
N ALA A 359 -12.68 -20.67 9.28
CA ALA A 359 -13.47 -21.46 10.23
C ALA A 359 -12.57 -22.19 11.23
N ASN A 360 -11.35 -22.56 10.82
CA ASN A 360 -10.35 -23.24 11.64
C ASN A 360 -9.46 -22.27 12.43
N VAL A 361 -9.73 -20.97 12.34
CA VAL A 361 -9.05 -19.92 13.11
C VAL A 361 -10.04 -19.30 14.07
N GLN A 362 -9.97 -19.66 15.35
CA GLN A 362 -11.01 -19.39 16.32
C GLN A 362 -11.40 -17.91 16.43
N VAL A 363 -10.40 -17.03 16.41
CA VAL A 363 -10.61 -15.58 16.55
C VAL A 363 -11.43 -14.98 15.42
N VAL A 364 -11.29 -15.45 14.18
CA VAL A 364 -12.06 -14.95 13.04
C VAL A 364 -13.32 -15.76 12.78
N ALA A 365 -13.36 -17.04 13.13
CA ALA A 365 -14.54 -17.90 13.03
C ALA A 365 -15.73 -17.31 13.80
N ARG A 366 -15.50 -16.67 14.94
CA ARG A 366 -16.52 -15.97 15.73
C ARG A 366 -17.14 -14.77 15.00
N THR A 367 -16.46 -14.19 14.03
CA THR A 367 -16.97 -13.05 13.23
C THR A 367 -17.79 -13.49 12.04
N MET A 368 -17.75 -14.78 11.69
CA MET A 368 -18.46 -15.33 10.54
C MET A 368 -19.95 -15.43 10.82
N GLY A 369 -20.76 -15.02 9.85
CA GLY A 369 -22.18 -15.30 9.87
C GLY A 369 -22.45 -16.83 9.74
N LEU A 370 -23.61 -17.28 10.23
CA LEU A 370 -23.94 -18.71 10.19
C LEU A 370 -23.91 -19.27 8.77
N MET A 371 -24.28 -18.48 7.75
CA MET A 371 -24.16 -18.85 6.34
C MET A 371 -22.72 -19.15 5.91
N ASP A 372 -21.79 -18.31 6.34
CA ASP A 372 -20.38 -18.43 6.00
C ASP A 372 -19.73 -19.61 6.74
N ARG A 373 -20.13 -19.83 8.00
CA ARG A 373 -19.70 -21.02 8.80
C ARG A 373 -20.21 -22.32 8.17
N ILE A 374 -21.46 -22.37 7.73
CA ILE A 374 -22.03 -23.51 6.98
C ILE A 374 -21.20 -23.73 5.68
N SER A 375 -20.88 -22.67 4.96
CA SER A 375 -20.07 -22.75 3.74
C SER A 375 -18.68 -23.31 4.00
N ALA A 376 -18.06 -22.97 5.15
CA ALA A 376 -16.75 -23.49 5.54
C ALA A 376 -16.80 -24.99 5.81
N VAL A 377 -17.76 -25.47 6.61
CA VAL A 377 -17.97 -26.90 6.88
C VAL A 377 -18.17 -27.68 5.58
N LEU A 378 -18.99 -27.17 4.66
CA LEU A 378 -19.23 -27.82 3.37
C LEU A 378 -18.00 -27.79 2.45
N ARG A 379 -17.12 -26.79 2.57
CA ARG A 379 -15.87 -26.72 1.81
C ARG A 379 -14.87 -27.79 2.29
N GLU A 380 -14.78 -27.96 3.58
CA GLU A 380 -13.86 -28.91 4.21
C GLU A 380 -14.32 -30.36 4.06
N ARG A 381 -15.59 -30.62 4.39
CA ARG A 381 -16.14 -31.99 4.43
C ARG A 381 -16.85 -32.45 3.15
N GLY A 382 -17.10 -31.52 2.24
CA GLY A 382 -17.75 -31.80 0.95
C GLY A 382 -19.24 -31.96 1.07
N VAL A 383 -19.74 -33.21 1.10
CA VAL A 383 -21.17 -33.55 1.20
C VAL A 383 -21.51 -33.92 2.63
N VAL A 384 -22.38 -33.15 3.32
CA VAL A 384 -22.67 -33.27 4.75
C VAL A 384 -24.15 -33.25 5.04
N ALA A 385 -24.58 -34.05 6.02
CA ALA A 385 -25.97 -34.01 6.50
C ALA A 385 -26.24 -32.79 7.38
N VAL A 386 -27.49 -32.27 7.34
CA VAL A 386 -27.89 -31.07 8.11
C VAL A 386 -27.62 -31.21 9.61
N ARG A 387 -27.82 -32.43 10.15
CA ARG A 387 -27.61 -32.73 11.56
C ARG A 387 -26.14 -32.59 11.97
N ASP A 388 -25.24 -33.08 11.13
CA ASP A 388 -23.79 -33.03 11.39
C ASP A 388 -23.28 -31.59 11.35
N ILE A 389 -23.84 -30.76 10.43
CA ILE A 389 -23.55 -29.31 10.39
C ILE A 389 -24.04 -28.63 11.68
N ALA A 390 -25.21 -29.01 12.19
CA ALA A 390 -25.75 -28.43 13.41
C ALA A 390 -24.91 -28.84 14.64
N GLU A 391 -24.51 -30.08 14.72
CA GLU A 391 -23.64 -30.61 15.78
C GLU A 391 -22.28 -29.85 15.80
N GLU A 392 -21.66 -29.67 14.64
CA GLU A 392 -20.37 -29.01 14.52
C GLU A 392 -20.45 -27.50 14.81
N LEU A 393 -21.45 -26.79 14.29
CA LEU A 393 -21.52 -25.33 14.40
C LEU A 393 -22.24 -24.82 15.63
N LEU A 394 -23.16 -25.60 16.19
CA LEU A 394 -24.04 -25.18 17.30
C LEU A 394 -23.89 -26.09 18.54
N GLU A 395 -23.01 -27.08 18.45
CA GLU A 395 -22.79 -28.11 19.52
C GLU A 395 -24.13 -28.74 19.94
N SER A 396 -25.07 -28.88 18.99
CA SER A 396 -26.45 -29.30 19.26
C SER A 396 -27.04 -30.08 18.08
N THR A 397 -27.72 -31.16 18.42
CA THR A 397 -28.53 -31.94 17.47
C THR A 397 -30.03 -31.80 17.74
N GLU A 398 -30.44 -30.82 18.59
CA GLU A 398 -31.83 -30.53 18.84
C GLU A 398 -32.58 -30.10 17.58
N ARG A 399 -33.85 -30.49 17.49
CA ARG A 399 -34.69 -30.20 16.31
C ARG A 399 -34.70 -28.73 15.91
N LYS A 400 -34.71 -27.80 16.90
CA LYS A 400 -34.71 -26.34 16.65
C LYS A 400 -33.43 -25.87 15.96
N ASP A 401 -32.26 -26.42 16.36
CA ASP A 401 -30.96 -26.03 15.83
C ASP A 401 -30.70 -26.66 14.46
N VAL A 402 -31.08 -27.91 14.28
CA VAL A 402 -31.09 -28.57 12.97
C VAL A 402 -32.00 -27.83 11.96
N GLU A 403 -33.17 -27.38 12.40
CA GLU A 403 -34.08 -26.59 11.53
C GLU A 403 -33.52 -25.20 11.22
N LYS A 404 -32.83 -24.58 12.15
CA LYS A 404 -32.10 -23.32 11.93
C LYS A 404 -31.06 -23.48 10.81
N ILE A 405 -30.22 -24.52 10.85
CA ILE A 405 -29.26 -24.80 9.78
C ILE A 405 -29.99 -25.03 8.45
N ARG A 406 -31.06 -25.83 8.45
CA ARG A 406 -31.85 -26.12 7.23
C ARG A 406 -32.41 -24.84 6.59
N VAL A 407 -32.89 -23.90 7.37
CA VAL A 407 -33.40 -22.61 6.87
C VAL A 407 -32.30 -21.84 6.16
N TYR A 408 -31.07 -21.81 6.70
CA TYR A 408 -29.95 -21.12 6.07
C TYR A 408 -29.49 -21.82 4.78
N LEU A 409 -29.44 -23.16 4.75
CA LEU A 409 -29.13 -23.94 3.56
C LEU A 409 -30.14 -23.66 2.43
N ARG A 410 -31.44 -23.69 2.73
CA ARG A 410 -32.49 -23.36 1.76
C ARG A 410 -32.43 -21.92 1.25
N ARG A 411 -32.08 -20.94 2.09
CA ARG A 411 -31.87 -19.54 1.65
C ARG A 411 -30.72 -19.41 0.66
N GLY A 412 -29.72 -20.28 0.76
CA GLY A 412 -28.55 -20.33 -0.13
C GLY A 412 -28.70 -21.32 -1.29
N GLU A 413 -29.78 -22.11 -1.35
CA GLU A 413 -29.99 -23.13 -2.39
C GLU A 413 -29.99 -22.53 -3.80
N GLY A 414 -29.41 -23.26 -4.74
CA GLY A 414 -29.25 -22.81 -6.11
C GLY A 414 -28.21 -21.71 -6.37
N ARG A 415 -27.86 -20.92 -5.33
CA ARG A 415 -26.84 -19.86 -5.37
C ARG A 415 -25.51 -20.29 -4.74
N LEU A 416 -25.54 -20.77 -3.51
CA LEU A 416 -24.36 -21.16 -2.73
C LEU A 416 -24.31 -22.67 -2.48
N PHE A 417 -25.47 -23.29 -2.28
CA PHE A 417 -25.62 -24.66 -1.83
C PHE A 417 -26.43 -25.51 -2.83
N ARG A 418 -26.21 -26.81 -2.74
CA ARG A 418 -26.94 -27.83 -3.48
C ARG A 418 -27.38 -28.94 -2.53
N GLU A 419 -28.68 -29.27 -2.56
CA GLU A 419 -29.25 -30.43 -1.87
C GLU A 419 -29.18 -31.68 -2.76
N TYR A 420 -28.90 -32.83 -2.13
CA TYR A 420 -28.95 -34.15 -2.76
C TYR A 420 -30.20 -34.91 -2.33
N SER A 421 -30.54 -35.99 -3.09
CA SER A 421 -31.72 -36.81 -2.86
C SER A 421 -31.77 -37.47 -1.46
N ASP A 422 -30.63 -37.73 -0.84
CA ASP A 422 -30.47 -38.26 0.50
C ASP A 422 -30.53 -37.19 1.62
N LYS A 423 -30.90 -35.95 1.25
CA LYS A 423 -30.97 -34.75 2.15
C LYS A 423 -29.61 -34.32 2.72
N THR A 424 -28.54 -34.70 2.06
CA THR A 424 -27.19 -34.09 2.33
C THR A 424 -27.02 -32.85 1.46
N TRP A 425 -26.06 -32.02 1.84
CA TRP A 425 -25.79 -30.74 1.21
C TRP A 425 -24.31 -30.59 0.86
N SER A 426 -24.03 -29.83 -0.20
CA SER A 426 -22.68 -29.40 -0.57
C SER A 426 -22.67 -27.93 -1.02
N LEU A 427 -21.48 -27.36 -1.22
CA LEU A 427 -21.35 -26.16 -2.03
C LEU A 427 -21.82 -26.43 -3.46
N LYS A 428 -22.49 -25.46 -4.11
CA LYS A 428 -23.01 -25.60 -5.48
C LYS A 428 -21.95 -26.06 -6.48
N ASN A 429 -20.74 -25.55 -6.36
CA ASN A 429 -19.64 -25.84 -7.26
C ASN A 429 -18.64 -26.87 -6.68
N TRP A 430 -19.03 -27.56 -5.60
CA TRP A 430 -18.18 -28.58 -5.01
C TRP A 430 -17.97 -29.73 -5.99
N ARG A 431 -16.72 -30.16 -6.10
CA ARG A 431 -16.32 -31.39 -6.80
C ARG A 431 -15.57 -32.27 -5.82
N PRO A 432 -15.78 -33.60 -5.87
CA PRO A 432 -14.97 -34.49 -5.04
C PRO A 432 -13.49 -34.25 -5.34
N PRO A 433 -12.62 -34.29 -4.33
CA PRO A 433 -11.19 -34.15 -4.57
C PRO A 433 -10.75 -35.21 -5.58
N GLY A 434 -10.10 -34.76 -6.67
CA GLY A 434 -9.51 -35.61 -7.69
C GLY A 434 -8.48 -36.54 -7.05
N ARG A 435 -8.11 -37.60 -7.76
CA ARG A 435 -7.02 -38.48 -7.35
C ARG A 435 -5.74 -37.67 -7.07
N PRO A 436 -4.79 -38.18 -6.26
CA PRO A 436 -3.61 -37.43 -5.75
C PRO A 436 -2.72 -36.73 -6.78
N ASP A 437 -2.94 -36.97 -8.08
CA ASP A 437 -2.13 -36.41 -9.16
C ASP A 437 -2.55 -34.99 -9.62
N ASP A 438 -3.63 -34.40 -9.08
CA ASP A 438 -4.13 -33.07 -9.49
C ASP A 438 -3.55 -31.89 -8.64
N ARG A 439 -2.47 -32.09 -7.91
CA ARG A 439 -1.71 -30.95 -7.40
C ARG A 439 -1.00 -30.33 -8.58
N PRO A 440 -1.16 -29.02 -8.86
CA PRO A 440 -0.30 -28.35 -9.82
C PRO A 440 1.14 -28.50 -9.30
N SER A 441 1.92 -29.35 -9.97
CA SER A 441 3.35 -29.42 -9.74
C SER A 441 3.89 -28.02 -10.01
N MET A 442 4.45 -27.35 -9.02
CA MET A 442 5.27 -26.15 -9.23
C MET A 442 6.44 -26.58 -10.12
N ARG A 443 6.31 -26.40 -11.42
CA ARG A 443 7.49 -26.33 -12.29
C ARG A 443 8.13 -24.99 -12.04
N ILE A 444 9.23 -25.01 -11.34
CA ILE A 444 10.21 -23.92 -11.36
C ILE A 444 10.70 -23.86 -12.81
N VAL A 445 10.28 -22.82 -13.53
CA VAL A 445 10.88 -22.47 -14.81
C VAL A 445 12.27 -21.93 -14.44
N THR A 446 13.28 -22.77 -14.59
CA THR A 446 14.68 -22.33 -14.52
C THR A 446 14.95 -21.43 -15.72
N ALA A 447 15.71 -20.36 -15.50
CA ALA A 447 15.98 -19.27 -16.42
C ALA A 447 16.84 -19.66 -17.67
N ASP A 448 16.84 -20.91 -18.08
CA ASP A 448 17.62 -21.43 -19.22
C ASP A 448 16.81 -21.63 -20.51
N ASP A 449 15.51 -21.42 -20.49
CA ASP A 449 14.68 -21.47 -21.70
C ASP A 449 14.11 -20.09 -22.01
N GLU A 450 14.78 -19.45 -22.98
CA GLU A 450 14.45 -18.28 -23.78
C GLU A 450 14.84 -16.88 -23.26
N GLY A 451 15.87 -16.35 -23.93
CA GLY A 451 15.96 -14.95 -24.39
C GLY A 451 16.05 -13.86 -23.32
N GLY A 452 17.27 -13.47 -22.98
CA GLY A 452 17.59 -12.38 -22.06
C GLY A 452 16.77 -11.10 -22.31
N VAL A 453 16.19 -10.59 -21.22
CA VAL A 453 15.80 -9.19 -21.09
C VAL A 453 16.89 -8.50 -20.26
N PRO A 454 17.58 -7.46 -20.78
CA PRO A 454 18.62 -6.76 -20.03
C PRO A 454 17.98 -5.87 -18.94
N PHE A 455 18.61 -5.90 -17.77
CA PHE A 455 18.35 -5.02 -16.64
C PHE A 455 18.75 -3.57 -16.87
#